data_4db8b54ff341e39872d4970a0c70a7ce
#
_entry.id   4db8b54ff341e39872d4970a0c70a7ce
#
_cell.length_a   1.000
_cell.length_b   1.000
_cell.length_c   1.000
_cell.angle_alpha   90.00
_cell.angle_beta   90.00
_cell.angle_gamma   90.00
#
_symmetry.space_group_name_H-M   'P 1'
#
loop_
_entity.id
_entity.type
_entity.pdbx_description
1 polymer ?
#
loop_
_entity_poly.entity_id
_entity_poly.type
_entity_poly.pdbx_seq_one_letter_code
_entity_poly.pdbx_strand_id
1 'polypeptide(L)'
;MNTNSFYSQKFAVVPMLVFCLTLSIGFAQHPESARGDKSQTFVLADSREVKIATPDNKLLQRELAQVKEKMSKNTPADSQRISYWDAGAPAYRWNQIAYQLTGAQFEVNNGLTFFKSPMTWMNMAIYDATVAAMDIKQQTSRKRPFEIDKSIKTVVAAPATYSYPCEHAVTAGAAATVLAYFFPEIADSLLTLGKGAAESRVAAGVQFPSDVAEGWKLGEQVAAKVIEKSKNHLTVMPWNGKQPSDAKHWRGPYPVGAVATMFKPLVMKSGDQFRPAAPPDFTKEMEQMNNFKQNFYTASQAYYWAAHSGLDIWTDLASSKMFEYHMDRNTLECARIYALMNIGLYEAVIAIMDAKYAYFGIRPDQLNLDHKPLIGYTPPFPGYPSGHAMASSVVATILSRIFPQDEAMFKQLAKECADSRFYAGIHFPTDNNVGLDAGEKLGNYVFATLNKQM
;
A
#
# COMPACT_ATOMS: atom_id res chain seq x y z
N MET A 1 47.87 9.37 -58.39
CA MET A 1 49.15 9.68 -57.72
C MET A 1 48.80 10.14 -56.31
N ASN A 2 49.11 9.31 -55.36
CA ASN A 2 49.70 9.55 -54.03
C ASN A 2 49.03 10.61 -53.13
N THR A 3 48.85 10.45 -51.86
CA THR A 3 49.09 9.38 -50.85
C THR A 3 48.44 9.78 -49.55
N ASN A 4 48.09 8.81 -48.76
CA ASN A 4 47.63 8.87 -47.40
C ASN A 4 48.45 9.76 -46.45
N SER A 5 47.76 10.46 -45.55
CA SER A 5 48.32 10.87 -44.26
C SER A 5 47.27 10.66 -43.17
N PHE A 6 47.45 9.55 -42.45
CA PHE A 6 46.72 9.27 -41.20
C PHE A 6 47.42 9.97 -40.05
N TYR A 7 46.77 10.88 -39.36
CA TYR A 7 47.21 11.41 -38.09
C TYR A 7 46.94 10.39 -36.99
N SER A 8 47.98 9.79 -36.46
CA SER A 8 47.94 9.00 -35.24
C SER A 8 47.95 9.94 -34.04
N GLN A 9 46.82 10.15 -33.37
CA GLN A 9 46.80 10.69 -32.01
C GLN A 9 47.03 9.56 -31.01
N LYS A 10 48.15 9.62 -30.35
CA LYS A 10 48.45 8.78 -29.17
C LYS A 10 47.61 9.27 -27.99
N PHE A 11 46.60 8.49 -27.61
CA PHE A 11 45.91 8.70 -26.35
C PHE A 11 46.81 8.22 -25.22
N ALA A 12 47.25 9.15 -24.36
CA ALA A 12 47.91 8.85 -23.11
C ALA A 12 46.84 8.35 -22.15
N VAL A 13 46.86 7.06 -21.81
CA VAL A 13 46.08 6.48 -20.74
C VAL A 13 46.68 6.93 -19.43
N VAL A 14 46.03 7.90 -18.76
CA VAL A 14 46.31 8.24 -17.37
C VAL A 14 45.59 7.22 -16.51
N PRO A 15 46.29 6.43 -15.69
CA PRO A 15 45.61 5.53 -14.75
C PRO A 15 44.92 6.37 -13.68
N MET A 16 43.60 6.46 -13.75
CA MET A 16 42.78 7.02 -12.70
C MET A 16 42.76 6.01 -11.55
N LEU A 17 43.55 6.24 -10.55
CA LEU A 17 43.47 5.52 -9.28
C LEU A 17 42.16 5.88 -8.62
N VAL A 18 41.17 4.99 -8.78
CA VAL A 18 39.92 5.04 -8.02
C VAL A 18 40.26 4.63 -6.59
N PHE A 19 40.45 5.61 -5.72
CA PHE A 19 40.42 5.40 -4.29
C PHE A 19 38.98 5.05 -3.89
N CYS A 20 38.65 3.76 -3.84
CA CYS A 20 37.46 3.29 -3.13
C CYS A 20 37.67 3.56 -1.64
N LEU A 21 37.28 4.76 -1.20
CA LEU A 21 36.96 4.97 0.20
C LEU A 21 35.68 4.16 0.47
N THR A 22 35.85 2.94 0.94
CA THR A 22 34.78 2.22 1.63
C THR A 22 34.50 2.98 2.93
N LEU A 23 33.69 4.01 2.85
CA LEU A 23 32.92 4.47 4.00
C LEU A 23 32.02 3.31 4.38
N SER A 24 32.47 2.44 5.27
CA SER A 24 31.61 1.61 6.08
C SER A 24 30.78 2.56 6.93
N ILE A 25 29.72 3.11 6.35
CA ILE A 25 28.61 3.62 7.13
C ILE A 25 28.09 2.37 7.83
N GLY A 26 28.51 2.18 9.07
CA GLY A 26 27.87 1.26 9.98
C GLY A 26 26.44 1.72 10.12
N PHE A 27 25.56 1.26 9.22
CA PHE A 27 24.15 1.21 9.52
C PHE A 27 24.06 0.34 10.77
N ALA A 28 23.82 0.98 11.90
CA ALA A 28 23.40 0.25 13.06
C ALA A 28 22.28 -0.66 12.54
N GLN A 29 22.57 -1.98 12.51
CA GLN A 29 21.52 -2.96 12.49
C GLN A 29 20.66 -2.56 13.69
N HIS A 30 19.56 -1.86 13.42
CA HIS A 30 18.53 -1.75 14.42
C HIS A 30 18.15 -3.20 14.67
N PRO A 31 18.49 -3.75 15.83
CA PRO A 31 17.94 -5.03 16.16
C PRO A 31 16.44 -4.85 15.95
N GLU A 32 15.71 -5.89 15.49
CA GLU A 32 14.26 -5.99 15.66
C GLU A 32 14.02 -6.06 17.17
N SER A 33 14.60 -5.07 17.85
CA SER A 33 14.57 -4.91 19.28
C SER A 33 13.21 -4.32 19.57
N ALA A 34 12.38 -5.18 20.09
CA ALA A 34 11.77 -4.84 21.35
C ALA A 34 11.17 -3.43 21.40
N ARG A 35 10.32 -3.05 20.46
CA ARG A 35 9.14 -2.28 20.81
C ARG A 35 8.03 -3.23 21.27
N GLY A 36 8.40 -4.33 21.88
CA GLY A 36 7.53 -5.06 22.76
C GLY A 36 7.12 -4.09 23.83
N ASP A 37 5.86 -3.98 24.08
CA ASP A 37 5.18 -3.33 25.22
C ASP A 37 4.45 -2.01 24.96
N LYS A 38 4.60 -1.32 23.80
CA LYS A 38 3.86 -0.07 23.54
C LYS A 38 3.40 0.15 22.08
N SER A 39 3.55 -0.82 21.19
CA SER A 39 3.00 -0.69 19.83
C SER A 39 1.48 -0.80 19.92
N GLN A 40 0.77 0.32 19.80
CA GLN A 40 -0.69 0.29 19.76
C GLN A 40 -1.16 -0.30 18.45
N THR A 41 -2.13 -1.18 18.55
CA THR A 41 -2.81 -1.85 17.47
C THR A 41 -4.07 -1.08 17.07
N PHE A 42 -4.58 -1.31 15.86
CA PHE A 42 -5.78 -0.62 15.37
C PHE A 42 -7.08 -1.24 15.85
N VAL A 43 -7.06 -2.55 16.13
CA VAL A 43 -8.26 -3.33 16.45
C VAL A 43 -8.11 -4.12 17.73
N LEU A 44 -6.93 -4.67 17.97
CA LEU A 44 -6.66 -5.36 19.22
C LEU A 44 -6.53 -4.33 20.35
N ALA A 45 -7.18 -4.58 21.47
CA ALA A 45 -6.97 -3.76 22.68
C ALA A 45 -5.58 -4.01 23.28
N ASP A 46 -5.05 -5.24 23.10
CA ASP A 46 -3.75 -5.69 23.57
C ASP A 46 -3.29 -6.84 22.66
N SER A 47 -1.98 -6.96 22.40
CA SER A 47 -1.39 -8.06 21.60
C SER A 47 -1.75 -9.44 22.12
N ARG A 48 -2.02 -9.57 23.44
CA ARG A 48 -2.40 -10.82 24.13
C ARG A 48 -3.89 -11.18 24.00
N GLU A 49 -4.69 -10.36 23.34
CA GLU A 49 -6.12 -10.63 23.12
C GLU A 49 -6.35 -11.84 22.21
N VAL A 50 -5.40 -12.11 21.32
CA VAL A 50 -5.41 -13.29 20.45
C VAL A 50 -4.54 -14.39 21.06
N LYS A 51 -5.03 -15.63 21.00
CA LYS A 51 -4.35 -16.77 21.63
C LYS A 51 -4.11 -17.88 20.62
N ILE A 52 -2.90 -18.39 20.65
CA ILE A 52 -2.47 -19.56 19.90
C ILE A 52 -1.83 -20.57 20.85
N ALA A 53 -1.74 -21.84 20.42
CA ALA A 53 -1.18 -22.90 21.25
C ALA A 53 0.32 -22.67 21.50
N THR A 54 0.80 -22.95 22.71
CA THR A 54 2.24 -22.93 22.99
C THR A 54 2.94 -24.09 22.27
N PRO A 55 4.15 -23.88 21.69
CA PRO A 55 4.89 -24.96 21.05
C PRO A 55 5.16 -26.13 22.00
N ASP A 56 4.86 -27.35 21.58
CA ASP A 56 5.13 -28.55 22.36
C ASP A 56 6.53 -29.10 22.08
N ASN A 57 7.45 -28.93 23.03
CA ASN A 57 8.82 -29.43 22.92
C ASN A 57 8.91 -30.96 22.73
N LYS A 58 7.89 -31.75 23.14
CA LYS A 58 7.85 -33.19 22.92
C LYS A 58 7.76 -33.53 21.44
N LEU A 59 7.24 -32.65 20.61
CA LEU A 59 7.11 -32.81 19.16
C LEU A 59 8.36 -32.40 18.38
N LEU A 60 9.35 -31.77 19.02
CA LEU A 60 10.50 -31.15 18.36
C LEU A 60 11.22 -32.10 17.39
N GLN A 61 11.55 -33.31 17.80
CA GLN A 61 12.26 -34.27 16.94
C GLN A 61 11.41 -34.71 15.74
N ARG A 62 10.11 -34.89 15.94
CA ARG A 62 9.17 -35.19 14.86
C ARG A 62 9.09 -34.03 13.86
N GLU A 63 8.99 -32.80 14.33
CA GLU A 63 8.92 -31.62 13.47
C GLU A 63 10.23 -31.38 12.70
N LEU A 64 11.40 -31.62 13.33
CA LEU A 64 12.69 -31.60 12.61
C LEU A 64 12.73 -32.61 11.46
N ALA A 65 12.24 -33.83 11.71
CA ALA A 65 12.12 -34.85 10.66
C ALA A 65 11.18 -34.39 9.53
N GLN A 66 10.03 -33.80 9.86
CA GLN A 66 9.08 -33.26 8.88
C GLN A 66 9.70 -32.15 8.03
N VAL A 67 10.46 -31.23 8.63
CA VAL A 67 11.18 -30.16 7.89
C VAL A 67 12.15 -30.77 6.89
N LYS A 68 13.00 -31.76 7.33
CA LYS A 68 13.95 -32.44 6.43
C LYS A 68 13.26 -33.18 5.31
N GLU A 69 12.19 -33.90 5.62
CA GLU A 69 11.38 -34.63 4.64
C GLU A 69 10.79 -33.66 3.61
N LYS A 70 10.18 -32.54 4.06
CA LYS A 70 9.62 -31.54 3.15
C LYS A 70 10.70 -30.95 2.23
N MET A 71 11.85 -30.58 2.79
CA MET A 71 12.97 -30.03 2.00
C MET A 71 13.50 -31.01 0.97
N SER A 72 13.62 -32.29 1.32
CA SER A 72 14.13 -33.34 0.40
C SER A 72 13.19 -33.63 -0.77
N LYS A 73 11.90 -33.24 -0.64
CA LYS A 73 10.86 -33.43 -1.66
C LYS A 73 10.60 -32.18 -2.47
N ASN A 74 11.37 -31.09 -2.27
CA ASN A 74 11.17 -29.86 -3.00
C ASN A 74 11.33 -30.05 -4.51
N THR A 75 10.35 -29.61 -5.25
CA THR A 75 10.32 -29.55 -6.71
C THR A 75 10.81 -28.19 -7.22
N PRO A 76 11.06 -28.01 -8.54
CA PRO A 76 11.29 -26.68 -9.12
C PRO A 76 10.15 -25.69 -8.83
N ALA A 77 8.89 -26.15 -8.81
CA ALA A 77 7.74 -25.31 -8.47
C ALA A 77 7.77 -24.87 -6.99
N ASP A 78 8.22 -25.77 -6.08
CA ASP A 78 8.42 -25.37 -4.68
C ASP A 78 9.52 -24.29 -4.56
N SER A 79 10.61 -24.44 -5.31
CA SER A 79 11.70 -23.44 -5.33
C SER A 79 11.22 -22.08 -5.84
N GLN A 80 10.42 -22.06 -6.90
CA GLN A 80 9.80 -20.82 -7.40
C GLN A 80 8.87 -20.19 -6.36
N ARG A 81 8.02 -21.00 -5.71
CA ARG A 81 7.12 -20.52 -4.65
C ARG A 81 7.89 -19.96 -3.45
N ILE A 82 8.95 -20.64 -3.01
CA ILE A 82 9.82 -20.17 -1.94
C ILE A 82 10.41 -18.79 -2.30
N SER A 83 11.02 -18.66 -3.47
CA SER A 83 11.62 -17.42 -3.93
C SER A 83 10.60 -16.28 -4.08
N TYR A 84 9.39 -16.60 -4.59
CA TYR A 84 8.32 -15.62 -4.73
C TYR A 84 7.92 -15.02 -3.38
N TRP A 85 7.73 -15.87 -2.35
CA TRP A 85 7.30 -15.41 -1.02
C TRP A 85 8.44 -14.94 -0.12
N ASP A 86 9.70 -15.15 -0.49
CA ASP A 86 10.87 -14.62 0.22
C ASP A 86 11.28 -13.22 -0.26
N ALA A 87 10.67 -12.73 -1.32
CA ALA A 87 10.96 -11.40 -1.86
C ALA A 87 10.39 -10.32 -0.94
N GLY A 88 11.29 -9.61 -0.26
CA GLY A 88 10.93 -8.54 0.67
C GLY A 88 10.28 -9.01 1.97
N ALA A 89 9.66 -8.06 2.69
CA ALA A 89 8.90 -8.37 3.89
C ALA A 89 7.63 -9.20 3.56
N PRO A 90 7.11 -10.00 4.50
CA PRO A 90 5.93 -10.83 4.27
C PRO A 90 4.72 -10.08 3.68
N ALA A 91 4.54 -8.79 4.03
CA ALA A 91 3.45 -7.95 3.52
C ALA A 91 3.62 -7.54 2.03
N TYR A 92 4.83 -7.58 1.47
CA TYR A 92 5.13 -7.03 0.15
C TYR A 92 4.27 -7.65 -0.96
N ARG A 93 4.29 -8.97 -1.11
CA ARG A 93 3.50 -9.65 -2.16
C ARG A 93 2.00 -9.51 -1.97
N TRP A 94 1.54 -9.45 -0.72
CA TRP A 94 0.12 -9.25 -0.44
C TRP A 94 -0.37 -7.87 -0.86
N ASN A 95 0.46 -6.84 -0.73
CA ASN A 95 0.12 -5.50 -1.25
C ASN A 95 0.05 -5.49 -2.79
N GLN A 96 0.96 -6.19 -3.50
CA GLN A 96 0.88 -6.32 -4.95
C GLN A 96 -0.40 -7.06 -5.40
N ILE A 97 -0.75 -8.17 -4.73
CA ILE A 97 -1.96 -8.94 -5.03
C ILE A 97 -3.21 -8.10 -4.76
N ALA A 98 -3.30 -7.48 -3.58
CA ALA A 98 -4.45 -6.68 -3.19
C ALA A 98 -4.67 -5.49 -4.13
N TYR A 99 -3.58 -4.86 -4.56
CA TYR A 99 -3.64 -3.79 -5.53
C TYR A 99 -4.25 -4.25 -6.87
N GLN A 100 -3.74 -5.35 -7.44
CA GLN A 100 -4.26 -5.89 -8.71
C GLN A 100 -5.75 -6.23 -8.62
N LEU A 101 -6.18 -6.84 -7.50
CA LEU A 101 -7.60 -7.15 -7.27
C LEU A 101 -8.46 -5.89 -7.16
N THR A 102 -8.00 -4.88 -6.42
CA THR A 102 -8.75 -3.63 -6.20
C THR A 102 -8.87 -2.82 -7.48
N GLY A 103 -7.80 -2.72 -8.28
CA GLY A 103 -7.79 -2.02 -9.56
C GLY A 103 -8.74 -2.65 -10.57
N ALA A 104 -8.75 -3.97 -10.69
CA ALA A 104 -9.63 -4.70 -11.59
C ALA A 104 -11.14 -4.53 -11.26
N GLN A 105 -11.47 -4.15 -10.02
CA GLN A 105 -12.85 -3.99 -9.55
C GLN A 105 -13.43 -2.58 -9.70
N PHE A 106 -12.64 -1.61 -10.21
CA PHE A 106 -13.13 -0.22 -10.28
C PHE A 106 -14.36 -0.09 -11.18
N GLU A 107 -14.40 -0.79 -12.31
CA GLU A 107 -15.54 -0.77 -13.23
C GLU A 107 -16.69 -1.71 -12.83
N VAL A 108 -16.44 -2.61 -11.87
CA VAL A 108 -17.43 -3.55 -11.36
C VAL A 108 -18.22 -2.88 -10.23
N ASN A 109 -19.52 -3.09 -10.18
CA ASN A 109 -20.44 -2.57 -9.16
C ASN A 109 -20.30 -1.06 -8.85
N ASN A 110 -20.03 -0.23 -9.88
CA ASN A 110 -19.80 1.22 -9.76
C ASN A 110 -18.67 1.58 -8.79
N GLY A 111 -17.61 0.79 -8.76
CA GLY A 111 -16.45 1.02 -7.90
C GLY A 111 -16.69 0.77 -6.41
N LEU A 112 -17.80 0.15 -6.01
CA LEU A 112 -18.14 -0.02 -4.60
C LEU A 112 -17.04 -0.73 -3.82
N THR A 113 -16.47 -1.81 -4.38
CA THR A 113 -15.37 -2.54 -3.73
C THR A 113 -14.11 -1.67 -3.61
N PHE A 114 -13.79 -0.89 -4.65
CA PHE A 114 -12.68 0.06 -4.62
C PHE A 114 -12.84 1.07 -3.47
N PHE A 115 -14.00 1.72 -3.36
CA PHE A 115 -14.25 2.71 -2.30
C PHE A 115 -14.23 2.12 -0.89
N LYS A 116 -14.56 0.83 -0.71
CA LYS A 116 -14.42 0.13 0.57
C LYS A 116 -12.98 -0.05 1.03
N SER A 117 -11.99 0.26 0.17
CA SER A 117 -10.56 0.22 0.48
C SER A 117 -10.07 -1.11 1.10
N PRO A 118 -10.21 -2.26 0.40
CA PRO A 118 -9.81 -3.57 0.93
C PRO A 118 -8.36 -3.61 1.42
N MET A 119 -7.46 -2.87 0.74
CA MET A 119 -6.05 -2.76 1.12
C MET A 119 -5.85 -2.16 2.51
N THR A 120 -6.68 -1.20 2.90
CA THR A 120 -6.61 -0.59 4.24
C THR A 120 -6.90 -1.62 5.32
N TRP A 121 -7.98 -2.36 5.18
CA TRP A 121 -8.38 -3.39 6.15
C TRP A 121 -7.38 -4.55 6.18
N MET A 122 -6.87 -4.96 5.02
CA MET A 122 -5.80 -5.96 4.94
C MET A 122 -4.55 -5.52 5.69
N ASN A 123 -4.06 -4.29 5.45
CA ASN A 123 -2.83 -3.81 6.06
C ASN A 123 -2.99 -3.52 7.57
N MET A 124 -4.18 -3.11 8.03
CA MET A 124 -4.49 -3.06 9.46
C MET A 124 -4.41 -4.45 10.10
N ALA A 125 -4.97 -5.48 9.44
CA ALA A 125 -4.91 -6.85 9.95
C ALA A 125 -3.48 -7.39 9.96
N ILE A 126 -2.70 -7.14 8.91
CA ILE A 126 -1.29 -7.53 8.83
C ILE A 126 -0.48 -6.88 9.96
N TYR A 127 -0.66 -5.58 10.18
CA TYR A 127 0.08 -4.86 11.20
C TYR A 127 -0.26 -5.37 12.61
N ASP A 128 -1.54 -5.43 12.98
CA ASP A 128 -1.97 -5.90 14.29
C ASP A 128 -1.54 -7.36 14.56
N ALA A 129 -1.68 -8.23 13.55
CA ALA A 129 -1.23 -9.60 13.66
C ALA A 129 0.30 -9.71 13.79
N THR A 130 1.04 -8.82 13.12
CA THR A 130 2.51 -8.76 13.24
C THR A 130 2.93 -8.30 14.62
N VAL A 131 2.28 -7.29 15.20
CA VAL A 131 2.53 -6.84 16.58
C VAL A 131 2.33 -8.00 17.56
N ALA A 132 1.20 -8.70 17.46
CA ALA A 132 0.91 -9.85 18.32
C ALA A 132 1.93 -10.99 18.12
N ALA A 133 2.33 -11.25 16.88
CA ALA A 133 3.34 -12.27 16.59
C ALA A 133 4.71 -11.93 17.17
N MET A 134 5.15 -10.66 17.10
CA MET A 134 6.44 -10.24 17.66
C MET A 134 6.45 -10.38 19.19
N ASP A 135 5.37 -10.05 19.86
CA ASP A 135 5.20 -10.27 21.30
C ASP A 135 5.34 -11.75 21.67
N ILE A 136 4.63 -12.64 20.96
CA ILE A 136 4.69 -14.08 21.21
C ILE A 136 6.09 -14.64 20.91
N LYS A 137 6.77 -14.13 19.88
CA LYS A 137 8.15 -14.50 19.56
C LYS A 137 9.09 -14.24 20.74
N GLN A 138 8.99 -13.06 21.35
CA GLN A 138 9.82 -12.70 22.52
C GLN A 138 9.52 -13.60 23.73
N GLN A 139 8.26 -13.90 23.98
CA GLN A 139 7.85 -14.73 25.12
C GLN A 139 8.30 -16.19 24.96
N THR A 140 8.23 -16.74 23.74
CA THR A 140 8.55 -18.16 23.48
C THR A 140 10.03 -18.40 23.22
N SER A 141 10.73 -17.43 22.64
CA SER A 141 12.16 -17.51 22.28
C SER A 141 12.55 -18.80 21.55
N ARG A 142 11.63 -19.37 20.74
CA ARG A 142 11.83 -20.65 20.04
C ARG A 142 12.91 -20.52 18.98
N LYS A 143 13.93 -21.38 19.06
CA LYS A 143 14.96 -21.49 18.01
C LYS A 143 14.38 -22.05 16.72
N ARG A 144 14.96 -21.66 15.60
CA ARG A 144 14.57 -22.13 14.26
C ARG A 144 15.13 -23.53 13.97
N PRO A 145 14.56 -24.29 13.01
CA PRO A 145 15.05 -25.65 12.67
C PRO A 145 16.55 -25.70 12.42
N PHE A 146 17.10 -24.80 11.60
CA PHE A 146 18.53 -24.75 11.25
C PHE A 146 19.45 -24.32 12.42
N GLU A 147 18.89 -23.69 13.44
CA GLU A 147 19.65 -23.36 14.66
C GLU A 147 19.83 -24.60 15.56
N ILE A 148 18.85 -25.49 15.56
CA ILE A 148 18.83 -26.71 16.38
C ILE A 148 19.54 -27.83 15.65
N ASP A 149 19.27 -28.05 14.36
CA ASP A 149 19.90 -29.09 13.55
C ASP A 149 20.74 -28.46 12.42
N LYS A 150 22.03 -28.48 12.58
CA LYS A 150 23.00 -27.88 11.63
C LYS A 150 23.07 -28.60 10.27
N SER A 151 22.43 -29.79 10.13
CA SER A 151 22.30 -30.47 8.84
C SER A 151 21.26 -29.80 7.93
N ILE A 152 20.33 -29.01 8.49
CA ILE A 152 19.34 -28.23 7.74
C ILE A 152 20.05 -27.01 7.12
N LYS A 153 20.16 -27.01 5.79
CA LYS A 153 20.69 -25.87 5.02
C LYS A 153 19.52 -25.11 4.42
N THR A 154 19.25 -23.93 4.93
CA THR A 154 18.14 -23.08 4.45
C THR A 154 18.36 -22.69 2.99
N VAL A 155 17.28 -22.64 2.21
CA VAL A 155 17.32 -22.21 0.79
C VAL A 155 17.01 -20.72 0.62
N VAL A 156 16.82 -20.02 1.74
CA VAL A 156 16.64 -18.56 1.83
C VAL A 156 17.56 -18.00 2.90
N ALA A 157 17.72 -16.68 2.94
CA ALA A 157 18.47 -16.02 4.01
C ALA A 157 17.87 -16.37 5.37
N ALA A 158 18.75 -16.70 6.34
CA ALA A 158 18.34 -17.04 7.70
C ALA A 158 17.66 -15.83 8.38
N PRO A 159 16.38 -15.92 8.78
CA PRO A 159 15.74 -14.82 9.48
C PRO A 159 16.37 -14.60 10.86
N ALA A 160 16.46 -13.33 11.29
CA ALA A 160 17.07 -12.95 12.56
C ALA A 160 16.13 -13.09 13.78
N THR A 161 14.83 -13.24 13.53
CA THR A 161 13.81 -13.37 14.59
C THR A 161 13.63 -14.80 15.08
N TYR A 162 13.03 -14.99 16.26
CA TYR A 162 12.64 -16.29 16.78
C TYR A 162 11.65 -17.01 15.84
N SER A 163 11.58 -18.35 15.95
CA SER A 163 10.80 -19.18 15.03
C SER A 163 9.29 -19.01 15.18
N TYR A 164 8.79 -19.03 16.40
CA TYR A 164 7.35 -19.15 16.70
C TYR A 164 6.70 -17.82 17.11
N PRO A 165 5.54 -17.47 16.53
CA PRO A 165 4.91 -18.08 15.36
C PRO A 165 5.57 -17.62 14.05
N CYS A 166 5.28 -18.31 12.92
CA CYS A 166 5.81 -17.96 11.60
C CYS A 166 5.22 -16.63 11.10
N GLU A 167 6.04 -15.62 10.92
CA GLU A 167 5.63 -14.28 10.45
C GLU A 167 4.97 -14.29 9.06
N HIS A 168 5.44 -15.11 8.14
CA HIS A 168 4.82 -15.24 6.82
C HIS A 168 3.44 -15.91 6.90
N ALA A 169 3.26 -16.88 7.80
CA ALA A 169 1.97 -17.51 7.99
C ALA A 169 0.97 -16.58 8.68
N VAL A 170 1.44 -15.78 9.64
CA VAL A 170 0.66 -14.71 10.30
C VAL A 170 0.15 -13.72 9.26
N THR A 171 1.06 -13.18 8.45
CA THR A 171 0.72 -12.23 7.38
C THR A 171 -0.23 -12.84 6.36
N ALA A 172 0.03 -14.09 5.94
CA ALA A 172 -0.81 -14.78 4.94
C ALA A 172 -2.22 -15.07 5.48
N GLY A 173 -2.34 -15.51 6.74
CA GLY A 173 -3.63 -15.73 7.38
C GLY A 173 -4.44 -14.44 7.49
N ALA A 174 -3.78 -13.34 7.89
CA ALA A 174 -4.41 -12.03 7.98
C ALA A 174 -4.85 -11.51 6.60
N ALA A 175 -3.93 -11.49 5.62
CA ALA A 175 -4.19 -10.94 4.30
C ALA A 175 -5.23 -11.74 3.52
N ALA A 176 -5.04 -13.07 3.41
CA ALA A 176 -5.94 -13.93 2.64
C ALA A 176 -7.36 -13.90 3.19
N THR A 177 -7.53 -13.91 4.53
CA THR A 177 -8.85 -13.87 5.16
C THR A 177 -9.57 -12.54 4.92
N VAL A 178 -8.88 -11.40 5.04
CA VAL A 178 -9.49 -10.10 4.74
C VAL A 178 -9.83 -9.97 3.26
N LEU A 179 -8.91 -10.35 2.37
CA LEU A 179 -9.17 -10.28 0.92
C LEU A 179 -10.31 -11.23 0.52
N ALA A 180 -10.37 -12.45 1.05
CA ALA A 180 -11.47 -13.39 0.79
C ALA A 180 -12.84 -12.82 1.20
N TYR A 181 -12.90 -12.00 2.26
CA TYR A 181 -14.13 -11.30 2.65
C TYR A 181 -14.56 -10.23 1.63
N PHE A 182 -13.59 -9.47 1.09
CA PHE A 182 -13.91 -8.40 0.12
C PHE A 182 -14.08 -8.91 -1.32
N PHE A 183 -13.51 -10.06 -1.64
CA PHE A 183 -13.55 -10.71 -2.97
C PHE A 183 -14.06 -12.14 -2.85
N PRO A 184 -15.33 -12.33 -2.47
CA PRO A 184 -15.90 -13.65 -2.17
C PRO A 184 -15.89 -14.61 -3.37
N GLU A 185 -15.93 -14.08 -4.60
CA GLU A 185 -15.89 -14.86 -5.84
C GLU A 185 -14.59 -15.62 -6.08
N ILE A 186 -13.50 -15.20 -5.45
CA ILE A 186 -12.18 -15.87 -5.52
C ILE A 186 -11.65 -16.24 -4.13
N ALA A 187 -12.51 -16.31 -3.13
CA ALA A 187 -12.12 -16.55 -1.73
C ALA A 187 -11.27 -17.83 -1.56
N ASP A 188 -11.69 -18.93 -2.14
CA ASP A 188 -10.97 -20.21 -2.05
C ASP A 188 -9.57 -20.15 -2.67
N SER A 189 -9.42 -19.40 -3.78
CA SER A 189 -8.14 -19.18 -4.44
C SER A 189 -7.21 -18.35 -3.54
N LEU A 190 -7.71 -17.31 -2.90
CA LEU A 190 -6.93 -16.46 -1.99
C LEU A 190 -6.49 -17.23 -0.75
N LEU A 191 -7.37 -18.04 -0.14
CA LEU A 191 -7.03 -18.86 1.01
C LEU A 191 -6.01 -19.95 0.63
N THR A 192 -6.15 -20.58 -0.53
CA THR A 192 -5.19 -21.57 -1.04
C THR A 192 -3.82 -20.93 -1.30
N LEU A 193 -3.79 -19.74 -1.90
CA LEU A 193 -2.57 -18.98 -2.13
C LEU A 193 -1.87 -18.66 -0.81
N GLY A 194 -2.64 -18.23 0.20
CA GLY A 194 -2.13 -17.93 1.54
C GLY A 194 -1.53 -19.14 2.24
N LYS A 195 -2.18 -20.30 2.16
CA LYS A 195 -1.63 -21.56 2.70
C LYS A 195 -0.33 -21.93 2.00
N GLY A 196 -0.25 -21.79 0.68
CA GLY A 196 0.98 -22.00 -0.08
C GLY A 196 2.12 -21.06 0.34
N ALA A 197 1.81 -19.80 0.64
CA ALA A 197 2.78 -18.84 1.18
C ALA A 197 3.33 -19.29 2.54
N ALA A 198 2.44 -19.67 3.45
CA ALA A 198 2.79 -20.14 4.78
C ALA A 198 3.64 -21.43 4.75
N GLU A 199 3.21 -22.45 3.99
CA GLU A 199 3.91 -23.74 3.86
C GLU A 199 5.28 -23.62 3.18
N SER A 200 5.48 -22.62 2.34
CA SER A 200 6.76 -22.35 1.69
C SER A 200 7.89 -22.18 2.70
N ARG A 201 7.61 -21.78 3.94
CA ARG A 201 8.61 -21.53 4.98
C ARG A 201 9.12 -22.81 5.62
N VAL A 202 8.29 -23.86 5.70
CA VAL A 202 8.74 -25.22 6.09
C VAL A 202 9.63 -25.79 4.97
N ALA A 203 9.19 -25.66 3.72
CA ALA A 203 9.94 -26.09 2.54
C ALA A 203 11.29 -25.35 2.40
N ALA A 204 11.39 -24.12 2.89
CA ALA A 204 12.63 -23.34 2.93
C ALA A 204 13.57 -23.76 4.09
N GLY A 205 13.13 -24.58 5.05
CA GLY A 205 13.91 -25.03 6.20
C GLY A 205 14.03 -24.00 7.32
N VAL A 206 13.21 -22.93 7.31
CA VAL A 206 13.29 -21.83 8.27
C VAL A 206 12.22 -21.85 9.36
N GLN A 207 11.19 -22.71 9.22
CA GLN A 207 10.08 -22.80 10.17
C GLN A 207 9.66 -24.24 10.42
N PHE A 208 9.10 -24.50 11.60
CA PHE A 208 8.45 -25.74 11.92
C PHE A 208 7.00 -25.77 11.43
N PRO A 209 6.40 -26.96 11.19
CA PRO A 209 4.98 -27.07 10.85
C PRO A 209 4.04 -26.42 11.86
N SER A 210 4.32 -26.52 13.16
CA SER A 210 3.52 -25.86 14.21
C SER A 210 3.64 -24.34 14.20
N ASP A 211 4.82 -23.79 13.88
CA ASP A 211 5.00 -22.34 13.73
C ASP A 211 4.08 -21.77 12.63
N VAL A 212 3.98 -22.53 11.53
CA VAL A 212 3.15 -22.18 10.38
C VAL A 212 1.66 -22.30 10.72
N ALA A 213 1.26 -23.43 11.32
CA ALA A 213 -0.14 -23.68 11.66
C ALA A 213 -0.70 -22.65 12.65
N GLU A 214 0.06 -22.35 13.71
CA GLU A 214 -0.37 -21.40 14.72
C GLU A 214 -0.22 -19.96 14.25
N GLY A 215 0.79 -19.66 13.40
CA GLY A 215 0.89 -18.36 12.73
C GLY A 215 -0.31 -18.05 11.85
N TRP A 216 -0.77 -19.04 11.04
CA TRP A 216 -1.98 -18.92 10.23
C TRP A 216 -3.21 -18.59 11.10
N LYS A 217 -3.43 -19.34 12.17
CA LYS A 217 -4.55 -19.12 13.12
C LYS A 217 -4.51 -17.74 13.75
N LEU A 218 -3.31 -17.25 14.12
CA LEU A 218 -3.15 -15.91 14.66
C LEU A 218 -3.63 -14.86 13.65
N GLY A 219 -3.17 -14.96 12.39
CA GLY A 219 -3.60 -14.07 11.32
C GLY A 219 -5.10 -14.09 11.09
N GLU A 220 -5.71 -15.28 11.03
CA GLU A 220 -7.18 -15.43 10.89
C GLU A 220 -7.96 -14.79 12.03
N GLN A 221 -7.51 -14.97 13.29
CA GLN A 221 -8.18 -14.36 14.46
C GLN A 221 -8.18 -12.83 14.38
N VAL A 222 -7.04 -12.24 14.02
CA VAL A 222 -6.94 -10.78 13.86
C VAL A 222 -7.78 -10.31 12.68
N ALA A 223 -7.71 -11.00 11.54
CA ALA A 223 -8.53 -10.68 10.36
C ALA A 223 -10.02 -10.66 10.68
N ALA A 224 -10.52 -11.63 11.45
CA ALA A 224 -11.93 -11.68 11.86
C ALA A 224 -12.36 -10.41 12.63
N LYS A 225 -11.50 -9.91 13.53
CA LYS A 225 -11.76 -8.66 14.28
C LYS A 225 -11.73 -7.43 13.38
N VAL A 226 -10.78 -7.39 12.43
CA VAL A 226 -10.69 -6.29 11.46
C VAL A 226 -11.90 -6.28 10.54
N ILE A 227 -12.36 -7.44 10.07
CA ILE A 227 -13.59 -7.58 9.27
C ILE A 227 -14.80 -7.07 10.05
N GLU A 228 -14.93 -7.41 11.33
CA GLU A 228 -16.03 -6.92 12.15
C GLU A 228 -15.97 -5.39 12.33
N LYS A 229 -14.78 -4.82 12.55
CA LYS A 229 -14.60 -3.36 12.56
C LYS A 229 -15.00 -2.75 11.21
N SER A 230 -14.60 -3.37 10.10
CA SER A 230 -14.93 -2.85 8.75
C SER A 230 -16.44 -2.78 8.52
N LYS A 231 -17.21 -3.75 8.97
CA LYS A 231 -18.69 -3.73 8.89
C LYS A 231 -19.29 -2.51 9.59
N ASN A 232 -18.72 -2.11 10.73
CA ASN A 232 -19.16 -0.95 11.49
C ASN A 232 -18.74 0.41 10.87
N HIS A 233 -17.70 0.42 10.05
CA HIS A 233 -17.19 1.62 9.38
C HIS A 233 -17.76 1.79 7.97
N LEU A 234 -17.97 0.69 7.24
CA LEU A 234 -18.42 0.69 5.86
C LEU A 234 -19.95 0.57 5.77
N THR A 235 -20.66 1.62 6.18
CA THR A 235 -22.12 1.65 6.04
C THR A 235 -22.49 1.78 4.56
N VAL A 236 -23.05 0.74 3.97
CA VAL A 236 -23.52 0.74 2.58
C VAL A 236 -25.02 0.91 2.56
N MET A 237 -25.46 2.12 2.26
CA MET A 237 -26.87 2.45 2.03
C MET A 237 -26.99 3.20 0.71
N PRO A 238 -28.16 3.16 0.05
CA PRO A 238 -28.41 4.03 -1.09
C PRO A 238 -28.18 5.49 -0.69
N TRP A 239 -27.45 6.20 -1.52
CA TRP A 239 -27.26 7.64 -1.31
C TRP A 239 -28.59 8.37 -1.46
N ASN A 240 -28.96 9.17 -0.47
CA ASN A 240 -30.22 9.89 -0.41
C ASN A 240 -30.08 11.40 -0.61
N GLY A 241 -28.87 11.87 -0.95
CA GLY A 241 -28.62 13.28 -1.25
C GLY A 241 -29.33 13.74 -2.52
N LYS A 242 -29.58 15.06 -2.61
CA LYS A 242 -30.17 15.67 -3.80
C LYS A 242 -29.05 16.19 -4.69
N GLN A 243 -29.04 15.75 -5.94
CA GLN A 243 -28.14 16.27 -6.96
C GLN A 243 -28.71 17.57 -7.53
N PRO A 244 -27.89 18.67 -7.62
CA PRO A 244 -28.31 19.87 -8.31
C PRO A 244 -28.63 19.60 -9.78
N SER A 245 -29.61 20.32 -10.33
CA SER A 245 -30.05 20.19 -11.73
C SER A 245 -29.62 21.36 -12.61
N ASP A 246 -29.01 22.39 -12.03
CA ASP A 246 -28.60 23.59 -12.77
C ASP A 246 -27.27 23.39 -13.51
N ALA A 247 -26.98 24.33 -14.43
CA ALA A 247 -25.80 24.23 -15.31
C ALA A 247 -24.46 24.61 -14.63
N LYS A 248 -24.49 25.07 -13.38
CA LYS A 248 -23.28 25.49 -12.64
C LYS A 248 -22.66 24.34 -11.84
N HIS A 249 -23.40 23.24 -11.67
CA HIS A 249 -22.97 22.09 -10.91
C HIS A 249 -22.77 20.86 -11.81
N TRP A 250 -21.99 19.90 -11.30
CA TRP A 250 -21.79 18.62 -11.95
C TRP A 250 -23.14 17.89 -12.13
N ARG A 251 -23.32 17.32 -13.30
CA ARG A 251 -24.52 16.56 -13.69
C ARG A 251 -24.09 15.19 -14.21
N GLY A 252 -24.30 14.18 -13.44
CA GLY A 252 -24.05 12.80 -13.82
C GLY A 252 -25.28 11.93 -13.69
N PRO A 253 -25.36 10.81 -14.44
CA PRO A 253 -26.52 9.92 -14.40
C PRO A 253 -26.65 9.17 -13.07
N TYR A 254 -25.52 8.94 -12.38
CA TYR A 254 -25.45 8.18 -11.14
C TYR A 254 -24.31 8.69 -10.25
N PRO A 255 -24.52 8.87 -8.94
CA PRO A 255 -23.51 9.41 -8.02
C PRO A 255 -22.52 8.33 -7.58
N VAL A 256 -21.61 7.93 -8.46
CA VAL A 256 -20.57 6.93 -8.18
C VAL A 256 -19.68 7.38 -7.02
N GLY A 257 -19.43 6.50 -6.07
CA GLY A 257 -18.61 6.77 -4.89
C GLY A 257 -19.31 7.58 -3.78
N ALA A 258 -20.55 8.09 -4.00
CA ALA A 258 -21.30 8.84 -2.99
C ALA A 258 -21.49 8.05 -1.68
N VAL A 259 -21.50 6.71 -1.75
CA VAL A 259 -21.59 5.84 -0.57
C VAL A 259 -20.44 6.08 0.42
N ALA A 260 -19.28 6.50 -0.05
CA ALA A 260 -18.12 6.77 0.81
C ALA A 260 -18.34 7.97 1.76
N THR A 261 -19.29 8.86 1.44
CA THR A 261 -19.69 9.97 2.35
C THR A 261 -20.31 9.47 3.65
N MET A 262 -20.79 8.23 3.66
CA MET A 262 -21.42 7.58 4.82
C MET A 262 -20.44 6.70 5.61
N PHE A 263 -19.24 6.48 5.11
CA PHE A 263 -18.22 5.69 5.81
C PHE A 263 -17.72 6.45 7.04
N LYS A 264 -17.46 5.71 8.11
CA LYS A 264 -16.89 6.30 9.32
C LYS A 264 -15.37 6.39 9.18
N PRO A 265 -14.77 7.56 9.39
CA PRO A 265 -13.33 7.68 9.45
C PRO A 265 -12.70 6.80 10.54
N LEU A 266 -11.45 6.43 10.33
CA LEU A 266 -10.63 5.71 11.32
C LEU A 266 -9.86 6.68 12.22
N VAL A 267 -9.50 7.85 11.69
CA VAL A 267 -8.62 8.85 12.30
C VAL A 267 -9.26 10.23 12.37
N MET A 268 -9.89 10.69 11.30
CA MET A 268 -10.64 11.96 11.29
C MET A 268 -11.84 11.86 12.23
N LYS A 269 -12.29 13.00 12.72
CA LYS A 269 -13.51 13.12 13.54
C LYS A 269 -14.79 12.99 12.70
N SER A 270 -14.73 13.49 11.44
CA SER A 270 -15.83 13.48 10.47
C SER A 270 -15.27 13.63 9.06
N GLY A 271 -16.07 13.28 8.04
CA GLY A 271 -15.68 13.39 6.63
C GLY A 271 -15.37 14.81 6.18
N ASP A 272 -16.01 15.80 6.80
CA ASP A 272 -15.87 17.22 6.49
C ASP A 272 -14.73 17.95 7.23
N GLN A 273 -13.97 17.23 8.07
CA GLN A 273 -12.91 17.85 8.89
C GLN A 273 -11.87 18.61 8.05
N PHE A 274 -11.58 18.12 6.84
CA PHE A 274 -10.63 18.73 5.91
C PHE A 274 -11.30 19.21 4.62
N ARG A 275 -12.63 19.42 4.64
CA ARG A 275 -13.35 19.96 3.50
C ARG A 275 -12.83 21.34 3.16
N PRO A 276 -12.39 21.59 1.93
CA PRO A 276 -11.95 22.92 1.53
C PRO A 276 -13.13 23.90 1.41
N ALA A 277 -12.83 25.18 1.21
CA ALA A 277 -13.86 26.18 0.87
C ALA A 277 -14.56 25.81 -0.44
N ALA A 278 -15.76 26.37 -0.66
CA ALA A 278 -16.51 26.14 -1.89
C ALA A 278 -15.70 26.55 -3.15
N PRO A 279 -15.88 25.83 -4.28
CA PRO A 279 -15.16 26.12 -5.50
C PRO A 279 -15.48 27.53 -6.04
N PRO A 280 -14.50 28.21 -6.70
CA PRO A 280 -14.76 29.47 -7.38
C PRO A 280 -15.53 29.27 -8.69
N ASP A 281 -15.80 30.37 -9.38
CA ASP A 281 -16.19 30.34 -10.79
C ASP A 281 -14.99 29.92 -11.65
N PHE A 282 -15.17 28.90 -12.49
CA PHE A 282 -14.10 28.30 -13.31
C PHE A 282 -13.95 28.91 -14.71
N THR A 283 -14.67 29.99 -15.05
CA THR A 283 -14.66 30.57 -16.40
C THR A 283 -13.25 30.90 -16.90
N LYS A 284 -12.43 31.56 -16.05
CA LYS A 284 -11.03 31.90 -16.41
C LYS A 284 -10.15 30.66 -16.55
N GLU A 285 -10.35 29.66 -15.73
CA GLU A 285 -9.58 28.39 -15.81
C GLU A 285 -9.99 27.56 -17.04
N MET A 286 -11.25 27.67 -17.46
CA MET A 286 -11.70 27.08 -18.71
C MET A 286 -11.04 27.75 -19.93
N GLU A 287 -10.86 29.08 -19.93
CA GLU A 287 -10.10 29.79 -20.94
C GLU A 287 -8.63 29.34 -20.99
N GLN A 288 -8.01 29.18 -19.82
CA GLN A 288 -6.64 28.64 -19.69
C GLN A 288 -6.57 27.21 -20.29
N MET A 289 -7.54 26.38 -19.98
CA MET A 289 -7.61 25.00 -20.48
C MET A 289 -7.82 24.94 -22.01
N ASN A 290 -8.68 25.78 -22.55
CA ASN A 290 -8.91 25.90 -24.03
C ASN A 290 -7.65 26.35 -24.78
N ASN A 291 -6.82 27.18 -24.16
CA ASN A 291 -5.58 27.68 -24.73
C ASN A 291 -4.38 26.77 -24.51
N PHE A 292 -4.52 25.76 -23.65
CA PHE A 292 -3.43 24.83 -23.35
C PHE A 292 -3.03 24.02 -24.58
N LYS A 293 -1.72 23.92 -24.83
CA LYS A 293 -1.17 23.14 -25.94
C LYS A 293 -0.50 21.87 -25.40
N GLN A 294 -1.10 20.75 -25.72
CA GLN A 294 -0.52 19.46 -25.43
C GLN A 294 0.84 19.28 -26.13
N ASN A 295 1.75 18.58 -25.44
CA ASN A 295 2.99 18.08 -26.00
C ASN A 295 3.20 16.62 -25.57
N PHE A 296 4.27 15.99 -26.06
CA PHE A 296 4.54 14.58 -25.75
C PHE A 296 4.64 14.33 -24.24
N TYR A 297 5.32 15.19 -23.50
CA TYR A 297 5.48 15.04 -22.03
C TYR A 297 4.13 15.15 -21.32
N THR A 298 3.34 16.19 -21.56
CA THR A 298 2.06 16.40 -20.88
C THR A 298 1.04 15.31 -21.22
N ALA A 299 1.04 14.82 -22.47
CA ALA A 299 0.21 13.69 -22.86
C ALA A 299 0.65 12.40 -22.16
N SER A 300 1.95 12.12 -22.11
CA SER A 300 2.45 10.90 -21.42
C SER A 300 2.11 10.91 -19.93
N GLN A 301 2.24 12.06 -19.25
CA GLN A 301 1.84 12.21 -17.85
C GLN A 301 0.33 11.99 -17.65
N ALA A 302 -0.50 12.55 -18.54
CA ALA A 302 -1.94 12.37 -18.46
C ALA A 302 -2.34 10.89 -18.54
N TYR A 303 -1.76 10.12 -19.48
CA TYR A 303 -2.03 8.69 -19.63
C TYR A 303 -1.42 7.86 -18.51
N TYR A 304 -0.18 8.15 -18.08
CA TYR A 304 0.48 7.42 -17.00
C TYR A 304 -0.35 7.43 -15.72
N TRP A 305 -0.76 8.61 -15.26
CA TRP A 305 -1.58 8.75 -14.06
C TRP A 305 -3.05 8.37 -14.25
N ALA A 306 -3.53 8.19 -15.48
CA ALA A 306 -4.87 7.70 -15.77
C ALA A 306 -4.92 6.16 -15.85
N ALA A 307 -3.86 5.53 -16.37
CA ALA A 307 -3.77 4.08 -16.50
C ALA A 307 -3.70 3.37 -15.14
N HIS A 308 -3.21 4.08 -14.14
CA HIS A 308 -3.07 3.62 -12.78
C HIS A 308 -4.06 4.39 -11.90
N SER A 309 -4.73 3.73 -10.99
CA SER A 309 -5.66 4.41 -10.06
C SER A 309 -4.98 5.49 -9.19
N GLY A 310 -3.69 5.73 -9.40
CA GLY A 310 -2.81 6.58 -8.61
C GLY A 310 -2.34 5.94 -7.31
N LEU A 311 -2.97 4.83 -6.90
CA LEU A 311 -2.67 4.16 -5.61
C LEU A 311 -1.53 3.14 -5.74
N ASP A 312 -1.40 2.47 -6.87
CA ASP A 312 -0.34 1.49 -7.18
C ASP A 312 1.03 2.13 -7.23
N ILE A 313 1.14 3.25 -7.93
CA ILE A 313 2.39 4.01 -8.03
C ILE A 313 2.94 4.29 -6.64
N TRP A 314 2.09 4.70 -5.71
CA TRP A 314 2.49 4.99 -4.34
C TRP A 314 2.84 3.73 -3.53
N THR A 315 2.15 2.61 -3.77
CA THR A 315 2.45 1.33 -3.13
C THR A 315 3.79 0.78 -3.62
N ASP A 316 4.05 0.84 -4.93
CA ASP A 316 5.33 0.42 -5.51
C ASP A 316 6.48 1.33 -5.10
N LEU A 317 6.24 2.63 -5.01
CA LEU A 317 7.24 3.59 -4.54
C LEU A 317 7.60 3.35 -3.07
N ALA A 318 6.61 3.14 -2.20
CA ALA A 318 6.86 2.80 -0.80
C ALA A 318 7.65 1.50 -0.68
N SER A 319 7.29 0.47 -1.48
CA SER A 319 8.02 -0.79 -1.54
C SER A 319 9.46 -0.59 -2.00
N SER A 320 9.68 0.20 -3.06
CA SER A 320 11.02 0.51 -3.59
C SER A 320 11.88 1.23 -2.55
N LYS A 321 11.30 2.17 -1.80
CA LYS A 321 12.02 2.85 -0.71
C LYS A 321 12.36 1.92 0.45
N MET A 322 11.46 1.00 0.81
CA MET A 322 11.80 -0.01 1.83
C MET A 322 12.97 -0.89 1.40
N PHE A 323 13.08 -1.27 0.12
CA PHE A 323 14.24 -1.98 -0.40
C PHE A 323 15.50 -1.09 -0.43
N GLU A 324 15.39 0.14 -0.92
CA GLU A 324 16.50 1.09 -0.99
C GLU A 324 17.13 1.36 0.38
N TYR A 325 16.30 1.49 1.40
CA TYR A 325 16.73 1.71 2.79
C TYR A 325 16.99 0.41 3.58
N HIS A 326 17.03 -0.74 2.91
CA HIS A 326 17.27 -2.06 3.53
C HIS A 326 16.30 -2.42 4.66
N MET A 327 15.07 -1.96 4.57
CA MET A 327 14.02 -2.24 5.55
C MET A 327 13.22 -3.50 5.21
N ASP A 328 13.43 -4.06 4.03
CA ASP A 328 12.68 -5.20 3.46
C ASP A 328 12.73 -6.48 4.31
N ARG A 329 13.60 -6.55 5.30
CA ARG A 329 13.68 -7.64 6.30
C ARG A 329 13.08 -7.26 7.66
N ASN A 330 12.66 -6.02 7.86
CA ASN A 330 11.98 -5.58 9.07
C ASN A 330 10.46 -5.75 8.91
N THR A 331 9.96 -6.93 9.30
CA THR A 331 8.56 -7.32 9.12
C THR A 331 7.58 -6.33 9.76
N LEU A 332 7.87 -5.88 10.98
CA LEU A 332 6.99 -4.97 11.72
C LEU A 332 6.97 -3.58 11.10
N GLU A 333 8.12 -3.01 10.76
CA GLU A 333 8.20 -1.67 10.20
C GLU A 333 7.59 -1.61 8.80
N CYS A 334 7.82 -2.62 7.95
CA CYS A 334 7.15 -2.69 6.65
C CYS A 334 5.63 -2.79 6.78
N ALA A 335 5.13 -3.59 7.72
CA ALA A 335 3.69 -3.67 8.00
C ALA A 335 3.14 -2.31 8.47
N ARG A 336 3.88 -1.59 9.32
CA ARG A 336 3.53 -0.24 9.79
C ARG A 336 3.44 0.77 8.66
N ILE A 337 4.42 0.79 7.76
CA ILE A 337 4.46 1.72 6.61
C ILE A 337 3.24 1.50 5.72
N TYR A 338 2.95 0.25 5.33
CA TYR A 338 1.78 -0.06 4.53
C TYR A 338 0.47 0.29 5.23
N ALA A 339 0.36 0.04 6.54
CA ALA A 339 -0.84 0.38 7.31
C ALA A 339 -1.07 1.89 7.36
N LEU A 340 -0.04 2.69 7.70
CA LEU A 340 -0.11 4.16 7.74
C LEU A 340 -0.54 4.75 6.41
N MET A 341 0.10 4.30 5.33
CA MET A 341 -0.19 4.77 3.97
C MET A 341 -1.65 4.46 3.58
N ASN A 342 -2.09 3.21 3.80
CA ASN A 342 -3.42 2.78 3.39
C ASN A 342 -4.53 3.38 4.28
N ILE A 343 -4.30 3.60 5.57
CA ILE A 343 -5.23 4.36 6.42
C ILE A 343 -5.34 5.80 5.92
N GLY A 344 -4.21 6.44 5.59
CA GLY A 344 -4.24 7.78 4.97
C GLY A 344 -5.08 7.84 3.70
N LEU A 345 -4.97 6.82 2.85
CA LEU A 345 -5.79 6.70 1.62
C LEU A 345 -7.27 6.51 1.93
N TYR A 346 -7.62 5.71 2.92
CA TYR A 346 -9.02 5.54 3.36
C TYR A 346 -9.62 6.86 3.86
N GLU A 347 -8.89 7.59 4.67
CA GLU A 347 -9.29 8.92 5.14
C GLU A 347 -9.45 9.89 3.95
N ALA A 348 -8.50 9.86 3.00
CA ALA A 348 -8.57 10.68 1.80
C ALA A 348 -9.83 10.38 0.97
N VAL A 349 -10.18 9.10 0.76
CA VAL A 349 -11.39 8.71 0.02
C VAL A 349 -12.64 9.32 0.64
N ILE A 350 -12.77 9.25 1.97
CA ILE A 350 -13.91 9.83 2.69
C ILE A 350 -13.94 11.34 2.50
N ALA A 351 -12.84 12.03 2.76
CA ALA A 351 -12.75 13.50 2.66
C ALA A 351 -12.98 14.02 1.23
N ILE A 352 -12.44 13.31 0.23
CA ILE A 352 -12.64 13.61 -1.19
C ILE A 352 -14.12 13.51 -1.55
N MET A 353 -14.77 12.39 -1.22
CA MET A 353 -16.16 12.15 -1.59
C MET A 353 -17.11 13.06 -0.81
N ASP A 354 -16.80 13.34 0.45
CA ASP A 354 -17.52 14.35 1.24
C ASP A 354 -17.52 15.72 0.55
N ALA A 355 -16.35 16.25 0.21
CA ALA A 355 -16.25 17.54 -0.47
C ALA A 355 -16.90 17.54 -1.86
N LYS A 356 -16.70 16.46 -2.65
CA LYS A 356 -17.31 16.32 -3.98
C LYS A 356 -18.84 16.40 -3.94
N TYR A 357 -19.46 15.66 -3.02
CA TYR A 357 -20.92 15.60 -2.90
C TYR A 357 -21.52 16.71 -2.01
N ALA A 358 -20.68 17.51 -1.33
CA ALA A 358 -21.10 18.76 -0.72
C ALA A 358 -21.23 19.89 -1.75
N TYR A 359 -20.32 19.94 -2.74
CA TYR A 359 -20.22 21.06 -3.66
C TYR A 359 -20.69 20.76 -5.08
N PHE A 360 -20.73 19.52 -5.50
CA PHE A 360 -21.05 19.11 -6.88
C PHE A 360 -20.27 19.89 -7.93
N GLY A 361 -18.95 20.08 -7.72
CA GLY A 361 -18.10 20.87 -8.61
C GLY A 361 -18.18 20.40 -10.06
N ILE A 362 -18.44 21.35 -10.97
CA ILE A 362 -18.59 21.08 -12.40
C ILE A 362 -17.29 20.56 -13.01
N ARG A 363 -17.39 19.72 -14.05
CA ARG A 363 -16.24 19.25 -14.84
C ARG A 363 -16.00 20.16 -16.07
N PRO A 364 -14.75 20.20 -16.59
CA PRO A 364 -14.43 21.00 -17.78
C PRO A 364 -15.31 20.69 -19.00
N ASP A 365 -15.58 19.41 -19.28
CA ASP A 365 -16.44 18.98 -20.40
C ASP A 365 -17.92 19.26 -20.20
N GLN A 366 -18.35 19.61 -18.99
CA GLN A 366 -19.71 20.06 -18.67
C GLN A 366 -19.83 21.59 -18.68
N LEU A 367 -18.74 22.30 -18.40
CA LEU A 367 -18.70 23.76 -18.48
C LEU A 367 -18.53 24.23 -19.94
N ASN A 368 -17.71 23.52 -20.70
CA ASN A 368 -17.56 23.72 -22.14
C ASN A 368 -17.82 22.40 -22.89
N LEU A 369 -18.94 22.29 -23.57
CA LEU A 369 -19.37 21.06 -24.27
C LEU A 369 -18.48 20.69 -25.47
N ASP A 370 -17.70 21.63 -25.99
CA ASP A 370 -16.72 21.37 -27.05
C ASP A 370 -15.40 20.82 -26.52
N HIS A 371 -15.16 20.93 -25.22
CA HIS A 371 -13.97 20.40 -24.57
C HIS A 371 -14.00 18.86 -24.56
N LYS A 372 -12.92 18.24 -25.02
CA LYS A 372 -12.78 16.77 -25.04
C LYS A 372 -11.59 16.37 -24.17
N PRO A 373 -11.82 15.60 -23.10
CA PRO A 373 -10.73 15.04 -22.29
C PRO A 373 -9.75 14.23 -23.14
N LEU A 374 -8.45 14.45 -22.95
CA LEU A 374 -7.40 13.73 -23.69
C LEU A 374 -7.49 12.21 -23.48
N ILE A 375 -7.85 11.77 -22.29
CA ILE A 375 -7.97 10.35 -21.92
C ILE A 375 -9.28 9.70 -22.39
N GLY A 376 -10.14 10.44 -23.12
CA GLY A 376 -11.36 9.93 -23.74
C GLY A 376 -12.57 9.78 -22.81
N TYR A 377 -12.43 10.04 -21.51
CA TYR A 377 -13.54 9.98 -20.55
C TYR A 377 -13.36 10.97 -19.39
N THR A 378 -14.47 11.28 -18.74
CA THR A 378 -14.49 12.02 -17.46
C THR A 378 -15.00 11.09 -16.36
N PRO A 379 -14.32 11.03 -15.19
CA PRO A 379 -14.80 10.20 -14.08
C PRO A 379 -16.24 10.54 -13.68
N PRO A 380 -17.11 9.54 -13.40
CA PRO A 380 -18.56 9.72 -13.20
C PRO A 380 -18.90 10.22 -11.78
N PHE A 381 -18.21 11.27 -11.32
CA PHE A 381 -18.44 11.96 -10.05
C PHE A 381 -17.95 13.42 -10.14
N PRO A 382 -18.38 14.32 -9.21
CA PRO A 382 -18.03 15.75 -9.24
C PRO A 382 -16.54 16.04 -9.38
N GLY A 383 -16.19 17.18 -9.99
CA GLY A 383 -14.81 17.60 -10.23
C GLY A 383 -14.07 17.99 -8.96
N TYR A 384 -14.60 18.91 -8.21
CA TYR A 384 -13.93 19.58 -7.10
C TYR A 384 -14.08 18.86 -5.75
N PRO A 385 -12.97 18.72 -4.96
CA PRO A 385 -11.58 18.86 -5.34
C PRO A 385 -11.07 17.68 -6.15
N SER A 386 -9.86 17.77 -6.73
CA SER A 386 -9.22 16.67 -7.45
C SER A 386 -8.87 15.50 -6.50
N GLY A 387 -9.46 14.33 -6.76
CA GLY A 387 -9.23 13.14 -5.94
C GLY A 387 -7.80 12.62 -6.04
N HIS A 388 -7.23 12.58 -7.25
CA HIS A 388 -5.84 12.17 -7.47
C HIS A 388 -4.85 13.10 -6.75
N ALA A 389 -5.06 14.42 -6.83
CA ALA A 389 -4.21 15.40 -6.16
C ALA A 389 -4.25 15.21 -4.64
N MET A 390 -5.44 15.09 -4.06
CA MET A 390 -5.60 14.94 -2.61
C MET A 390 -5.04 13.61 -2.09
N ALA A 391 -5.36 12.50 -2.73
CA ALA A 391 -4.88 11.19 -2.32
C ALA A 391 -3.34 11.07 -2.45
N SER A 392 -2.77 11.56 -3.58
CA SER A 392 -1.32 11.57 -3.76
C SER A 392 -0.61 12.46 -2.73
N SER A 393 -1.18 13.61 -2.40
CA SER A 393 -0.62 14.51 -1.39
C SER A 393 -0.64 13.90 0.02
N VAL A 394 -1.71 13.18 0.39
CA VAL A 394 -1.76 12.43 1.66
C VAL A 394 -0.62 11.43 1.76
N VAL A 395 -0.45 10.59 0.73
CA VAL A 395 0.58 9.55 0.75
C VAL A 395 1.98 10.15 0.69
N ALA A 396 2.20 11.13 -0.19
CA ALA A 396 3.48 11.85 -0.29
C ALA A 396 3.87 12.44 1.08
N THR A 397 2.92 13.03 1.79
CA THR A 397 3.15 13.61 3.12
C THR A 397 3.53 12.52 4.14
N ILE A 398 2.79 11.41 4.18
CA ILE A 398 3.10 10.29 5.09
C ILE A 398 4.48 9.71 4.78
N LEU A 399 4.79 9.43 3.51
CA LEU A 399 6.09 8.90 3.10
C LEU A 399 7.23 9.88 3.38
N SER A 400 7.01 11.19 3.24
CA SER A 400 8.00 12.22 3.60
C SER A 400 8.34 12.22 5.09
N ARG A 401 7.40 11.83 5.95
CA ARG A 401 7.65 11.67 7.39
C ARG A 401 8.42 10.41 7.74
N ILE A 402 8.29 9.37 6.91
CA ILE A 402 8.97 8.09 7.08
C ILE A 402 10.37 8.13 6.44
N PHE A 403 10.49 8.73 5.25
CA PHE A 403 11.71 8.87 4.47
C PHE A 403 12.02 10.35 4.21
N PRO A 404 12.47 11.10 5.23
CA PRO A 404 12.62 12.56 5.12
C PRO A 404 13.66 13.00 4.08
N GLN A 405 14.61 12.14 3.73
CA GLN A 405 15.60 12.42 2.68
C GLN A 405 14.96 12.51 1.28
N ASP A 406 13.80 11.87 1.09
CA ASP A 406 13.08 11.80 -0.18
C ASP A 406 11.88 12.78 -0.25
N GLU A 407 11.68 13.63 0.74
CA GLU A 407 10.52 14.53 0.82
C GLU A 407 10.30 15.34 -0.46
N ALA A 408 11.37 15.90 -1.02
CA ALA A 408 11.29 16.71 -2.24
C ALA A 408 10.77 15.88 -3.43
N MET A 409 11.21 14.63 -3.56
CA MET A 409 10.77 13.71 -4.60
C MET A 409 9.29 13.35 -4.44
N PHE A 410 8.84 13.02 -3.22
CA PHE A 410 7.44 12.69 -2.97
C PHE A 410 6.51 13.87 -3.28
N LYS A 411 6.88 15.09 -2.85
CA LYS A 411 6.11 16.31 -3.16
C LYS A 411 6.05 16.58 -4.66
N GLN A 412 7.16 16.39 -5.37
CA GLN A 412 7.21 16.55 -6.83
C GLN A 412 6.28 15.56 -7.54
N LEU A 413 6.29 14.28 -7.14
CA LEU A 413 5.41 13.25 -7.71
C LEU A 413 3.92 13.53 -7.44
N ALA A 414 3.58 14.01 -6.24
CA ALA A 414 2.20 14.41 -5.94
C ALA A 414 1.75 15.59 -6.82
N LYS A 415 2.65 16.54 -7.07
CA LYS A 415 2.39 17.66 -7.99
C LYS A 415 2.24 17.18 -9.43
N GLU A 416 3.09 16.28 -9.91
CA GLU A 416 2.98 15.69 -11.25
C GLU A 416 1.65 14.95 -11.43
N CYS A 417 1.23 14.19 -10.42
CA CYS A 417 -0.08 13.56 -10.40
C CYS A 417 -1.21 14.58 -10.53
N ALA A 418 -1.15 15.67 -9.77
CA ALA A 418 -2.14 16.75 -9.82
C ALA A 418 -2.16 17.44 -11.20
N ASP A 419 -0.99 17.85 -11.70
CA ASP A 419 -0.85 18.51 -13.01
C ASP A 419 -1.34 17.60 -14.14
N SER A 420 -1.11 16.32 -14.06
CA SER A 420 -1.57 15.34 -15.05
C SER A 420 -3.08 15.35 -15.25
N ARG A 421 -3.87 15.72 -14.23
CA ARG A 421 -5.33 15.81 -14.33
C ARG A 421 -5.79 17.03 -15.13
N PHE A 422 -5.04 18.13 -15.05
CA PHE A 422 -5.21 19.28 -15.94
C PHE A 422 -4.81 18.90 -17.38
N TYR A 423 -3.68 18.23 -17.56
CA TYR A 423 -3.24 17.73 -18.89
C TYR A 423 -4.24 16.74 -19.49
N ALA A 424 -4.87 15.92 -18.69
CA ALA A 424 -5.93 15.01 -19.11
C ALA A 424 -7.24 15.72 -19.47
N GLY A 425 -7.40 17.00 -19.13
CA GLY A 425 -8.59 17.79 -19.41
C GLY A 425 -9.80 17.50 -18.52
N ILE A 426 -9.60 16.93 -17.32
CA ILE A 426 -10.69 16.49 -16.43
C ILE A 426 -10.80 17.25 -15.11
N HIS A 427 -9.83 18.14 -14.83
CA HIS A 427 -9.80 18.99 -13.63
C HIS A 427 -9.25 20.36 -13.94
N PHE A 428 -9.81 21.37 -13.29
CA PHE A 428 -9.27 22.72 -13.29
C PHE A 428 -8.03 22.83 -12.39
N PRO A 429 -7.13 23.84 -12.63
CA PRO A 429 -5.99 24.08 -11.75
C PRO A 429 -6.35 24.22 -10.27
N THR A 430 -7.45 24.93 -9.95
CA THR A 430 -7.93 25.07 -8.57
C THR A 430 -8.33 23.73 -7.96
N ASP A 431 -8.97 22.82 -8.71
CA ASP A 431 -9.30 21.49 -8.19
C ASP A 431 -8.05 20.76 -7.68
N ASN A 432 -6.96 20.87 -8.46
CA ASN A 432 -5.68 20.22 -8.18
C ASN A 432 -4.95 20.89 -6.99
N ASN A 433 -4.82 22.20 -7.00
CA ASN A 433 -4.12 22.94 -5.96
C ASN A 433 -4.79 22.76 -4.59
N VAL A 434 -6.11 22.86 -4.56
CA VAL A 434 -6.91 22.68 -3.34
C VAL A 434 -6.83 21.20 -2.87
N GLY A 435 -6.81 20.26 -3.81
CA GLY A 435 -6.60 18.84 -3.50
C GLY A 435 -5.24 18.60 -2.83
N LEU A 436 -4.16 19.17 -3.39
CA LEU A 436 -2.81 19.06 -2.81
C LEU A 436 -2.75 19.64 -1.38
N ASP A 437 -3.28 20.85 -1.17
CA ASP A 437 -3.28 21.51 0.14
C ASP A 437 -4.09 20.75 1.19
N ALA A 438 -5.29 20.31 0.84
CA ALA A 438 -6.14 19.52 1.75
C ALA A 438 -5.50 18.15 2.06
N GLY A 439 -4.86 17.53 1.07
CA GLY A 439 -4.14 16.27 1.22
C GLY A 439 -2.93 16.38 2.14
N GLU A 440 -2.13 17.44 2.02
CA GLU A 440 -0.99 17.66 2.93
C GLU A 440 -1.45 17.85 4.38
N LYS A 441 -2.50 18.62 4.61
CA LYS A 441 -3.09 18.80 5.95
C LYS A 441 -3.59 17.50 6.54
N LEU A 442 -4.31 16.72 5.74
CA LEU A 442 -4.84 15.41 6.15
C LEU A 442 -3.70 14.40 6.42
N GLY A 443 -2.70 14.31 5.53
CA GLY A 443 -1.55 13.42 5.70
C GLY A 443 -0.76 13.71 6.97
N ASN A 444 -0.51 14.98 7.26
CA ASN A 444 0.13 15.40 8.52
C ASN A 444 -0.72 15.03 9.74
N TYR A 445 -2.04 15.22 9.67
CA TYR A 445 -2.94 14.86 10.77
C TYR A 445 -2.96 13.35 11.04
N VAL A 446 -3.10 12.54 9.99
CA VAL A 446 -3.09 11.08 10.08
C VAL A 446 -1.76 10.60 10.66
N PHE A 447 -0.63 11.04 10.10
CA PHE A 447 0.68 10.64 10.59
C PHE A 447 0.89 11.05 12.05
N ALA A 448 0.60 12.30 12.41
CA ALA A 448 0.79 12.79 13.78
C ALA A 448 -0.11 12.07 14.80
N THR A 449 -1.31 11.67 14.39
CA THR A 449 -2.24 10.96 15.27
C THR A 449 -1.80 9.51 15.47
N LEU A 450 -1.51 8.79 14.39
CA LEU A 450 -1.14 7.37 14.46
C LEU A 450 0.29 7.15 14.97
N ASN A 451 1.25 8.02 14.62
CA ASN A 451 2.63 7.87 15.08
C ASN A 451 2.81 8.08 16.60
N LYS A 452 1.85 8.73 17.27
CA LYS A 452 1.82 8.81 18.74
C LYS A 452 1.29 7.51 19.35
N GLN A 453 0.54 6.75 18.56
CA GLN A 453 -0.11 5.51 19.00
C GLN A 453 0.75 4.28 18.66
N MET A 454 1.54 4.33 17.60
CA MET A 454 2.41 3.25 17.11
C MET A 454 3.86 3.46 17.56
#